data_8a17ada8acef8c6eda2a100d83b1c8b5
#
_entry.id   8a17ada8acef8c6eda2a100d83b1c8b5
#
_cell.length_a   1.000
_cell.length_b   1.000
_cell.length_c   1.000
_cell.angle_alpha   90.00
_cell.angle_beta   90.00
_cell.angle_gamma   90.00
#
_symmetry.space_group_name_H-M   'P 1'
#
loop_
_entity.id
_entity.type
_entity.pdbx_description
1 polymer ?
#
loop_
_entity_poly.entity_id
_entity_poly.type
_entity_poly.pdbx_seq_one_letter_code
_entity_poly.pdbx_strand_id
1 'polypeptide(L)'
;PPALHGYSYTGKIYPQEKDTLTYIGQNLIVNIDDQLKALNKRDENELKNLITCPMVKYRMPYDKYMEEHPHLASFVASVNGNDFLTDPTGCRRFLPFEVLSIDIEKAKRISMDNVYAEAKALLKSGFRYWFDDEEIAELYRESEDFQVQTAEMELLLRCFEKPAEDENYSLMTTTEILTYLGIYTHQPLVAKRMGEALKKVGYIKMNKRRNGGQQDI
;
A
#
# COMPACT_ATOMS: atom_id res chain seq x y z
N PRO A 1 -18.24 -11.51 13.49
CA PRO A 1 -19.44 -11.48 14.35
C PRO A 1 -20.49 -12.43 13.81
N PRO A 2 -21.28 -13.12 14.68
CA PRO A 2 -22.28 -14.10 14.20
C PRO A 2 -23.25 -13.51 13.17
N ALA A 3 -23.66 -12.26 13.35
CA ALA A 3 -24.54 -11.55 12.43
C ALA A 3 -24.00 -11.34 11.02
N LEU A 4 -22.67 -11.32 10.85
CA LEU A 4 -22.01 -11.16 9.54
C LEU A 4 -21.43 -12.44 8.98
N HIS A 5 -21.63 -13.59 9.63
CA HIS A 5 -21.03 -14.85 9.21
C HIS A 5 -21.42 -15.24 7.76
N GLY A 6 -22.62 -14.93 7.33
CA GLY A 6 -23.08 -15.14 5.97
C GLY A 6 -22.71 -14.04 4.96
N TYR A 7 -22.04 -12.95 5.42
CA TYR A 7 -21.69 -11.80 4.60
C TYR A 7 -20.21 -11.45 4.69
N SER A 8 -19.39 -12.42 5.07
CA SER A 8 -17.94 -12.28 5.13
C SER A 8 -17.25 -13.46 4.47
N TYR A 9 -16.22 -13.14 3.69
CA TYR A 9 -15.32 -14.11 3.11
C TYR A 9 -13.95 -13.99 3.79
N THR A 10 -13.35 -15.11 4.12
CA THR A 10 -11.97 -15.17 4.62
C THR A 10 -11.20 -16.21 3.82
N GLY A 11 -10.08 -15.80 3.26
CA GLY A 11 -9.24 -16.67 2.46
C GLY A 11 -8.42 -15.92 1.44
N LYS A 12 -7.86 -16.68 0.51
CA LYS A 12 -7.08 -16.12 -0.60
C LYS A 12 -8.00 -15.56 -1.66
N ILE A 13 -7.63 -14.41 -2.20
CA ILE A 13 -8.27 -13.84 -3.38
C ILE A 13 -7.26 -13.78 -4.53
N TYR A 14 -7.76 -14.00 -5.72
CA TYR A 14 -6.99 -13.90 -6.95
C TYR A 14 -7.63 -12.82 -7.82
N PRO A 15 -7.07 -11.59 -7.85
CA PRO A 15 -7.73 -10.42 -8.44
C PRO A 15 -8.22 -10.60 -9.88
N GLN A 16 -7.65 -11.56 -10.62
CA GLN A 16 -8.02 -11.86 -12.00
C GLN A 16 -9.09 -12.95 -12.13
N GLU A 17 -9.44 -13.61 -11.04
CA GLU A 17 -10.43 -14.68 -11.07
C GLU A 17 -11.86 -14.14 -10.91
N LYS A 18 -12.79 -14.79 -11.63
CA LYS A 18 -14.21 -14.41 -11.62
C LYS A 18 -14.85 -14.56 -10.24
N ASP A 19 -14.40 -15.54 -9.46
CA ASP A 19 -14.92 -15.81 -8.13
C ASP A 19 -14.60 -14.65 -7.17
N THR A 20 -13.47 -13.98 -7.34
CA THR A 20 -13.14 -12.78 -6.57
C THR A 20 -14.18 -11.68 -6.76
N LEU A 21 -14.65 -11.46 -7.98
CA LEU A 21 -15.71 -10.47 -8.26
C LEU A 21 -17.03 -10.84 -7.58
N THR A 22 -17.33 -12.14 -7.51
CA THR A 22 -18.51 -12.63 -6.80
C THR A 22 -18.41 -12.39 -5.30
N TYR A 23 -17.24 -12.64 -4.70
CA TYR A 23 -17.02 -12.35 -3.27
C TYR A 23 -17.21 -10.87 -2.96
N ILE A 24 -16.71 -9.98 -3.81
CA ILE A 24 -16.83 -8.51 -3.65
C ILE A 24 -18.29 -8.05 -3.76
N GLY A 25 -19.07 -8.63 -4.67
CA GLY A 25 -20.48 -8.27 -4.86
C GLY A 25 -21.44 -8.88 -3.83
N GLN A 26 -21.02 -9.93 -3.12
CA GLN A 26 -21.90 -10.68 -2.21
C GLN A 26 -21.55 -10.52 -0.73
N ASN A 27 -20.34 -10.07 -0.40
CA ASN A 27 -19.90 -9.95 0.98
C ASN A 27 -19.70 -8.49 1.38
N LEU A 28 -19.91 -8.20 2.65
CA LEU A 28 -19.63 -6.91 3.26
C LEU A 28 -18.19 -6.79 3.74
N ILE A 29 -17.54 -7.92 4.05
CA ILE A 29 -16.16 -7.96 4.49
C ILE A 29 -15.44 -9.08 3.73
N VAL A 30 -14.32 -8.72 3.11
CA VAL A 30 -13.39 -9.66 2.49
C VAL A 30 -12.08 -9.60 3.27
N ASN A 31 -11.78 -10.65 4.02
CA ASN A 31 -10.53 -10.79 4.75
C ASN A 31 -9.50 -11.57 3.94
N ILE A 32 -8.42 -10.89 3.54
CA ILE A 32 -7.29 -11.45 2.81
C ILE A 32 -6.27 -11.93 3.83
N ASP A 33 -6.25 -13.23 4.08
CA ASP A 33 -5.42 -13.83 5.12
C ASP A 33 -4.01 -14.13 4.61
N ASP A 34 -3.01 -13.46 5.19
CA ASP A 34 -1.56 -13.63 4.97
C ASP A 34 -1.12 -13.73 3.48
N GLN A 35 -1.80 -13.00 2.60
CA GLN A 35 -1.56 -13.07 1.16
C GLN A 35 -0.88 -11.82 0.58
N LEU A 36 -0.99 -10.66 1.21
CA LEU A 36 -0.55 -9.39 0.59
C LEU A 36 0.92 -9.40 0.19
N LYS A 37 1.81 -9.98 0.99
CA LYS A 37 3.25 -10.11 0.67
C LYS A 37 3.54 -11.07 -0.48
N ALA A 38 2.65 -12.01 -0.73
CA ALA A 38 2.81 -13.01 -1.78
C ALA A 38 2.28 -12.55 -3.15
N LEU A 39 1.59 -11.41 -3.21
CA LEU A 39 1.09 -10.86 -4.46
C LEU A 39 2.24 -10.36 -5.32
N ASN A 40 2.25 -10.76 -6.59
CA ASN A 40 3.13 -10.13 -7.56
C ASN A 40 2.62 -8.71 -7.90
N LYS A 41 3.46 -7.90 -8.53
CA LYS A 41 3.14 -6.51 -8.83
C LYS A 41 1.88 -6.32 -9.70
N ARG A 42 1.57 -7.28 -10.56
CA ARG A 42 0.36 -7.25 -11.40
C ARG A 42 -0.88 -7.47 -10.55
N ASP A 43 -0.88 -8.49 -9.70
CA ASP A 43 -2.01 -8.82 -8.84
C ASP A 43 -2.22 -7.74 -7.77
N GLU A 44 -1.16 -7.12 -7.27
CA GLU A 44 -1.25 -5.95 -6.38
C GLU A 44 -1.96 -4.77 -7.06
N ASN A 45 -1.61 -4.47 -8.31
CA ASN A 45 -2.27 -3.40 -9.07
C ASN A 45 -3.74 -3.72 -9.35
N GLU A 46 -4.05 -4.95 -9.69
CA GLU A 46 -5.43 -5.40 -9.89
C GLU A 46 -6.23 -5.32 -8.57
N LEU A 47 -5.65 -5.72 -7.45
CA LEU A 47 -6.27 -5.57 -6.13
C LEU A 47 -6.56 -4.10 -5.82
N LYS A 48 -5.62 -3.19 -6.08
CA LYS A 48 -5.83 -1.75 -5.91
C LYS A 48 -7.00 -1.22 -6.76
N ASN A 49 -7.17 -1.73 -7.96
CA ASN A 49 -8.30 -1.39 -8.82
C ASN A 49 -9.61 -1.95 -8.24
N LEU A 50 -9.61 -3.19 -7.79
CA LEU A 50 -10.78 -3.83 -7.18
C LEU A 50 -11.24 -3.10 -5.91
N ILE A 51 -10.33 -2.68 -5.04
CA ILE A 51 -10.67 -1.94 -3.80
C ILE A 51 -11.44 -0.65 -4.09
N THR A 52 -11.19 -0.02 -5.25
CA THR A 52 -11.75 1.29 -5.57
C THR A 52 -12.83 1.28 -6.64
N CYS A 53 -13.12 0.14 -7.28
CA CYS A 53 -14.17 0.07 -8.28
C CYS A 53 -15.57 0.20 -7.62
N PRO A 54 -16.48 1.02 -8.16
CA PRO A 54 -17.81 1.18 -7.58
C PRO A 54 -18.76 0.03 -7.90
N MET A 55 -18.49 -0.68 -8.99
CA MET A 55 -19.33 -1.76 -9.52
C MET A 55 -18.45 -2.92 -9.97
N VAL A 56 -18.94 -4.13 -9.80
CA VAL A 56 -18.30 -5.36 -10.30
C VAL A 56 -19.23 -6.06 -11.29
N LYS A 57 -18.65 -6.64 -12.34
CA LYS A 57 -19.40 -7.41 -13.34
C LYS A 57 -19.02 -8.87 -13.25
N TYR A 58 -19.99 -9.70 -12.94
CA TYR A 58 -19.81 -11.15 -12.97
C TYR A 58 -21.07 -11.86 -13.41
N ARG A 59 -20.93 -13.14 -13.70
CA ARG A 59 -22.03 -14.01 -14.12
C ARG A 59 -22.18 -15.09 -13.08
N MET A 60 -23.38 -15.22 -12.51
CA MET A 60 -23.70 -16.35 -11.64
C MET A 60 -23.63 -17.68 -12.40
N PRO A 61 -23.34 -18.78 -11.72
CA PRO A 61 -23.43 -20.10 -12.32
C PRO A 61 -24.79 -20.30 -13.02
N TYR A 62 -24.76 -20.78 -14.26
CA TYR A 62 -25.91 -21.04 -15.12
C TYR A 62 -26.60 -19.81 -15.74
N ASP A 63 -26.22 -18.59 -15.39
CA ASP A 63 -26.76 -17.39 -16.04
C ASP A 63 -26.23 -17.21 -17.47
N LYS A 64 -27.05 -16.64 -18.35
CA LYS A 64 -26.68 -16.35 -19.72
C LYS A 64 -25.85 -15.11 -19.86
N TYR A 65 -26.08 -14.11 -19.03
CA TYR A 65 -25.52 -12.77 -19.16
C TYR A 65 -24.67 -12.39 -17.95
N MET A 66 -23.74 -11.47 -18.17
CA MET A 66 -23.02 -10.79 -17.08
C MET A 66 -23.91 -9.67 -16.55
N GLU A 67 -24.01 -9.57 -15.24
CA GLU A 67 -24.74 -8.51 -14.56
C GLU A 67 -23.80 -7.60 -13.78
N GLU A 68 -24.18 -6.35 -13.64
CA GLU A 68 -23.48 -5.38 -12.77
C GLU A 68 -24.04 -5.46 -11.36
N HIS A 69 -23.13 -5.58 -10.40
CA HIS A 69 -23.44 -5.60 -8.98
C HIS A 69 -22.70 -4.47 -8.26
N PRO A 70 -23.31 -3.84 -7.25
CA PRO A 70 -22.61 -2.86 -6.46
C PRO A 70 -21.44 -3.51 -5.70
N HIS A 71 -20.35 -2.77 -5.56
CA HIS A 71 -19.25 -3.17 -4.72
C HIS A 71 -19.64 -2.92 -3.25
N LEU A 72 -19.90 -3.98 -2.50
CA LEU A 72 -20.34 -3.91 -1.11
C LEU A 72 -19.20 -4.16 -0.12
N ALA A 73 -18.11 -4.78 -0.57
CA ALA A 73 -17.06 -5.28 0.30
C ALA A 73 -16.12 -4.18 0.83
N SER A 74 -15.88 -4.21 2.13
CA SER A 74 -14.67 -3.62 2.72
C SER A 74 -13.61 -4.68 2.86
N PHE A 75 -12.34 -4.34 2.56
CA PHE A 75 -11.23 -5.27 2.65
C PHE A 75 -10.52 -5.13 4.00
N VAL A 76 -10.18 -6.27 4.57
CA VAL A 76 -9.28 -6.38 5.72
C VAL A 76 -8.19 -7.37 5.33
N ALA A 77 -6.98 -7.18 5.80
CA ALA A 77 -5.89 -8.10 5.54
C ALA A 77 -5.00 -8.27 6.77
N SER A 78 -4.42 -9.44 6.92
CA SER A 78 -3.36 -9.71 7.89
C SER A 78 -2.04 -9.96 7.16
N VAL A 79 -0.94 -9.47 7.73
CA VAL A 79 0.41 -9.70 7.23
C VAL A 79 1.38 -9.91 8.39
N ASN A 80 2.40 -10.70 8.18
CA ASN A 80 3.49 -10.88 9.13
C ASN A 80 4.62 -9.91 8.80
N GLY A 81 4.99 -9.04 9.79
CA GLY A 81 6.02 -8.00 9.65
C GLY A 81 5.54 -6.74 8.93
N ASN A 82 6.36 -5.70 8.97
CA ASN A 82 5.98 -4.34 8.57
C ASN A 82 6.21 -4.03 7.09
N ASP A 83 7.05 -4.80 6.39
CA ASP A 83 7.52 -4.55 5.03
C ASP A 83 6.60 -5.14 3.96
N PHE A 84 5.40 -4.59 3.78
CA PHE A 84 4.44 -5.12 2.81
C PHE A 84 3.93 -4.11 1.76
N LEU A 85 4.16 -2.81 1.95
CA LEU A 85 3.77 -1.80 0.98
C LEU A 85 4.88 -1.60 -0.05
N THR A 86 4.65 -2.04 -1.29
CA THR A 86 5.65 -1.95 -2.37
C THR A 86 5.57 -0.67 -3.17
N ASP A 87 4.43 0.05 -3.12
CA ASP A 87 4.17 1.25 -3.90
C ASP A 87 3.95 2.46 -3.00
N PRO A 88 4.91 3.40 -2.94
CA PRO A 88 4.78 4.59 -2.12
C PRO A 88 3.61 5.51 -2.53
N THR A 89 3.13 5.41 -3.79
CA THR A 89 2.04 6.25 -4.29
C THR A 89 0.66 5.63 -4.08
N GLY A 90 0.59 4.35 -3.79
CA GLY A 90 -0.66 3.58 -3.61
C GLY A 90 -1.16 3.48 -2.17
N CYS A 91 -0.41 4.00 -1.20
CA CYS A 91 -0.69 3.83 0.23
C CYS A 91 -2.06 4.35 0.68
N ARG A 92 -2.63 5.36 0.01
CA ARG A 92 -3.96 5.91 0.34
C ARG A 92 -5.12 4.88 0.35
N ARG A 93 -4.89 3.68 -0.17
CA ARG A 93 -5.87 2.59 -0.19
C ARG A 93 -5.71 1.63 0.98
N PHE A 94 -4.62 1.74 1.71
CA PHE A 94 -4.27 0.87 2.81
C PHE A 94 -4.16 1.69 4.09
N LEU A 95 -4.75 1.18 5.15
CA LEU A 95 -4.65 1.72 6.50
C LEU A 95 -3.89 0.68 7.34
N PRO A 96 -2.55 0.75 7.38
CA PRO A 96 -1.77 -0.20 8.14
C PRO A 96 -1.87 0.08 9.65
N PHE A 97 -1.99 -0.99 10.43
CA PHE A 97 -1.96 -0.95 11.90
C PHE A 97 -1.01 -2.00 12.40
N GLU A 98 -0.07 -1.62 13.26
CA GLU A 98 0.74 -2.57 13.98
C GLU A 98 -0.02 -3.13 15.17
N VAL A 99 -0.18 -4.46 15.22
CA VAL A 99 -0.82 -5.15 16.33
C VAL A 99 0.24 -5.58 17.33
N LEU A 100 0.41 -4.84 18.42
CA LEU A 100 1.39 -5.13 19.46
C LEU A 100 0.94 -6.26 20.38
N SER A 101 -0.35 -6.35 20.69
CA SER A 101 -0.93 -7.40 21.54
C SER A 101 -2.42 -7.56 21.28
N ILE A 102 -2.94 -8.75 21.54
CA ILE A 102 -4.36 -9.06 21.41
C ILE A 102 -4.88 -9.56 22.76
N ASP A 103 -5.79 -8.80 23.38
CA ASP A 103 -6.49 -9.25 24.59
C ASP A 103 -7.79 -9.96 24.17
N ILE A 104 -7.69 -11.29 24.05
CA ILE A 104 -8.81 -12.16 23.60
C ILE A 104 -9.98 -12.08 24.57
N GLU A 105 -9.74 -11.99 25.88
CA GLU A 105 -10.79 -11.96 26.88
C GLU A 105 -11.60 -10.64 26.86
N LYS A 106 -10.91 -9.51 26.63
CA LYS A 106 -11.59 -8.25 26.38
C LYS A 106 -12.37 -8.27 25.06
N ALA A 107 -11.77 -8.79 24.00
CA ALA A 107 -12.41 -8.89 22.68
C ALA A 107 -13.71 -9.67 22.73
N LYS A 108 -13.78 -10.79 23.46
CA LYS A 108 -14.98 -11.59 23.66
C LYS A 108 -16.13 -10.84 24.36
N ARG A 109 -15.81 -9.81 25.16
CA ARG A 109 -16.81 -9.02 25.90
C ARG A 109 -17.40 -7.87 25.06
N ILE A 110 -16.81 -7.57 23.92
CA ILE A 110 -17.32 -6.51 23.04
C ILE A 110 -18.58 -6.98 22.35
N SER A 111 -19.69 -6.27 22.59
CA SER A 111 -20.93 -6.49 21.87
C SER A 111 -20.82 -5.90 20.46
N MET A 112 -20.75 -6.74 19.46
CA MET A 112 -20.69 -6.29 18.07
C MET A 112 -21.99 -5.57 17.64
N ASP A 113 -23.13 -5.92 18.22
CA ASP A 113 -24.39 -5.21 17.97
C ASP A 113 -24.30 -3.73 18.41
N ASN A 114 -23.63 -3.47 19.54
CA ASN A 114 -23.39 -2.10 20.01
C ASN A 114 -22.42 -1.37 19.08
N VAL A 115 -21.36 -2.03 18.59
CA VAL A 115 -20.42 -1.44 17.61
C VAL A 115 -21.14 -1.02 16.33
N TYR A 116 -22.03 -1.87 15.79
CA TYR A 116 -22.83 -1.53 14.61
C TYR A 116 -23.87 -0.46 14.88
N ALA A 117 -24.46 -0.47 16.06
CA ALA A 117 -25.43 0.57 16.47
C ALA A 117 -24.74 1.94 16.55
N GLU A 118 -23.53 2.00 17.11
CA GLU A 118 -22.72 3.21 17.19
C GLU A 118 -22.29 3.69 15.79
N ALA A 119 -21.77 2.82 14.93
CA ALA A 119 -21.43 3.16 13.56
C ALA A 119 -22.63 3.72 12.79
N LYS A 120 -23.82 3.12 12.96
CA LYS A 120 -25.05 3.62 12.35
C LYS A 120 -25.47 4.99 12.90
N ALA A 121 -25.27 5.23 14.20
CA ALA A 121 -25.55 6.52 14.81
C ALA A 121 -24.61 7.61 14.30
N LEU A 122 -23.32 7.31 14.17
CA LEU A 122 -22.31 8.19 13.58
C LEU A 122 -22.66 8.58 12.15
N LEU A 123 -23.01 7.60 11.30
CA LEU A 123 -23.43 7.89 9.93
C LEU A 123 -24.67 8.80 9.88
N LYS A 124 -25.67 8.57 10.76
CA LYS A 124 -26.87 9.40 10.84
C LYS A 124 -26.59 10.82 11.34
N SER A 125 -25.56 11.00 12.16
CA SER A 125 -25.14 12.33 12.64
C SER A 125 -24.31 13.12 11.63
N GLY A 126 -24.04 12.55 10.45
CA GLY A 126 -23.23 13.19 9.40
C GLY A 126 -21.72 13.02 9.61
N PHE A 127 -21.30 11.98 10.35
CA PHE A 127 -19.86 11.66 10.48
C PHE A 127 -19.22 11.49 9.12
N ARG A 128 -18.09 12.19 8.89
CA ARG A 128 -17.31 12.09 7.68
C ARG A 128 -16.47 10.80 7.73
N TYR A 129 -16.67 9.89 6.79
CA TYR A 129 -16.01 8.59 6.70
C TYR A 129 -14.97 8.51 5.56
N TRP A 130 -14.57 9.64 5.00
CA TRP A 130 -13.49 9.75 4.02
C TRP A 130 -12.42 10.71 4.53
N PHE A 131 -11.21 10.53 4.07
CA PHE A 131 -10.08 11.38 4.41
C PHE A 131 -10.02 12.59 3.47
N ASP A 132 -9.61 13.74 4.00
CA ASP A 132 -9.22 14.90 3.19
C ASP A 132 -7.74 14.82 2.79
N ASP A 133 -7.26 15.83 2.04
CA ASP A 133 -5.90 15.84 1.51
C ASP A 133 -4.83 15.91 2.61
N GLU A 134 -5.12 16.59 3.74
CA GLU A 134 -4.20 16.71 4.87
C GLU A 134 -4.09 15.36 5.62
N GLU A 135 -5.21 14.72 5.89
CA GLU A 135 -5.28 13.39 6.51
C GLU A 135 -4.63 12.31 5.60
N ILE A 136 -4.81 12.42 4.28
CA ILE A 136 -4.12 11.55 3.32
C ILE A 136 -2.61 11.76 3.38
N ALA A 137 -2.13 12.99 3.50
CA ALA A 137 -0.70 13.29 3.64
C ALA A 137 -0.14 12.74 4.96
N GLU A 138 -0.92 12.73 6.05
CA GLU A 138 -0.55 12.12 7.32
C GLU A 138 -0.48 10.59 7.21
N LEU A 139 -1.49 9.96 6.62
CA LEU A 139 -1.48 8.53 6.33
C LEU A 139 -0.25 8.10 5.51
N TYR A 140 0.19 8.90 4.56
CA TYR A 140 1.43 8.62 3.82
C TYR A 140 2.65 8.59 4.71
N ARG A 141 2.77 9.53 5.65
CA ARG A 141 3.88 9.59 6.62
C ARG A 141 3.86 8.40 7.57
N GLU A 142 2.71 8.07 8.14
CA GLU A 142 2.54 6.91 9.02
C GLU A 142 2.78 5.58 8.30
N SER A 143 2.46 5.51 7.01
CA SER A 143 2.68 4.31 6.19
C SER A 143 4.13 4.09 5.77
N GLU A 144 5.05 5.04 6.03
CA GLU A 144 6.47 4.90 5.65
C GLU A 144 7.14 3.71 6.32
N ASP A 145 6.82 3.43 7.57
CA ASP A 145 7.36 2.31 8.35
C ASP A 145 6.93 0.93 7.80
N PHE A 146 5.85 0.90 7.00
CA PHE A 146 5.34 -0.31 6.37
C PHE A 146 5.80 -0.51 4.94
N GLN A 147 6.63 0.40 4.41
CA GLN A 147 7.14 0.30 3.05
C GLN A 147 8.32 -0.67 2.96
N VAL A 148 8.30 -1.51 1.93
CA VAL A 148 9.43 -2.37 1.58
C VAL A 148 10.64 -1.49 1.25
N GLN A 149 11.71 -1.66 1.99
CA GLN A 149 12.97 -0.98 1.67
C GLN A 149 13.57 -1.57 0.40
N THR A 150 13.90 -0.71 -0.55
CA THR A 150 14.57 -1.13 -1.78
C THR A 150 16.06 -1.27 -1.55
N ALA A 151 16.71 -2.14 -2.33
CA ALA A 151 18.18 -2.30 -2.27
C ALA A 151 18.89 -0.97 -2.56
N GLU A 152 18.32 -0.14 -3.44
CA GLU A 152 18.83 1.20 -3.73
C GLU A 152 18.82 2.10 -2.49
N MET A 153 17.74 2.06 -1.70
CA MET A 153 17.61 2.86 -0.48
C MET A 153 18.59 2.39 0.60
N GLU A 154 18.65 1.09 0.83
CA GLU A 154 19.57 0.49 1.81
C GLU A 154 21.03 0.83 1.48
N LEU A 155 21.43 0.64 0.22
CA LEU A 155 22.79 0.94 -0.24
C LEU A 155 23.09 2.44 -0.18
N LEU A 156 22.12 3.29 -0.53
CA LEU A 156 22.29 4.74 -0.45
C LEU A 156 22.57 5.17 0.99
N LEU A 157 21.77 4.73 1.96
CA LEU A 157 21.94 5.08 3.38
C LEU A 157 23.24 4.52 3.97
N ARG A 158 23.71 3.38 3.47
CA ARG A 158 24.96 2.75 3.95
C ARG A 158 26.21 3.40 3.38
N CYS A 159 26.18 3.86 2.13
CA CYS A 159 27.35 4.27 1.39
C CYS A 159 27.51 5.78 1.22
N PHE A 160 26.44 6.57 1.47
CA PHE A 160 26.45 8.00 1.29
C PHE A 160 25.90 8.70 2.53
N GLU A 161 26.57 9.78 2.91
CA GLU A 161 26.11 10.72 3.93
C GLU A 161 25.63 12.00 3.25
N LYS A 162 24.58 12.60 3.79
CA LYS A 162 24.10 13.90 3.32
C LYS A 162 25.03 15.00 3.86
N PRO A 163 25.59 15.86 3.01
CA PRO A 163 26.48 16.92 3.47
C PRO A 163 25.74 17.90 4.40
N ALA A 164 26.41 18.36 5.45
CA ALA A 164 25.95 19.50 6.23
C ALA A 164 26.08 20.80 5.42
N GLU A 165 25.39 21.88 5.85
CA GLU A 165 25.29 23.14 5.09
C GLU A 165 26.64 23.78 4.70
N ASP A 166 27.69 23.54 5.49
CA ASP A 166 29.02 24.14 5.31
C ASP A 166 30.11 23.12 4.86
N GLU A 167 29.71 21.91 4.48
CA GLU A 167 30.67 20.86 4.08
C GLU A 167 30.91 20.82 2.58
N ASN A 168 32.13 20.41 2.20
CA ASN A 168 32.45 20.09 0.80
C ASN A 168 31.66 18.87 0.36
N TYR A 169 30.89 19.02 -0.70
CA TYR A 169 30.08 17.96 -1.28
C TYR A 169 30.52 17.62 -2.71
N SER A 170 30.28 16.38 -3.10
CA SER A 170 30.48 15.90 -4.46
C SER A 170 29.16 15.87 -5.21
N LEU A 171 29.17 16.36 -6.46
CA LEU A 171 28.05 16.23 -7.37
C LEU A 171 28.16 14.92 -8.15
N MET A 172 27.13 14.11 -8.09
CA MET A 172 27.08 12.84 -8.81
C MET A 172 25.77 12.71 -9.58
N THR A 173 25.85 12.17 -10.78
CA THR A 173 24.65 11.77 -11.53
C THR A 173 24.09 10.46 -10.97
N THR A 174 22.81 10.19 -11.20
CA THR A 174 22.21 8.90 -10.82
C THR A 174 22.96 7.71 -11.39
N THR A 175 23.51 7.84 -12.60
CA THR A 175 24.32 6.77 -13.24
C THR A 175 25.63 6.54 -12.49
N GLU A 176 26.31 7.59 -12.08
CA GLU A 176 27.55 7.48 -11.30
C GLU A 176 27.29 6.83 -9.94
N ILE A 177 26.19 7.22 -9.26
CA ILE A 177 25.76 6.60 -8.00
C ILE A 177 25.48 5.10 -8.19
N LEU A 178 24.72 4.73 -9.22
CA LEU A 178 24.42 3.32 -9.51
C LEU A 178 25.67 2.51 -9.84
N THR A 179 26.61 3.08 -10.59
CA THR A 179 27.87 2.44 -10.90
C THR A 179 28.71 2.21 -9.65
N TYR A 180 28.78 3.21 -8.77
CA TYR A 180 29.48 3.09 -7.49
C TYR A 180 28.84 2.02 -6.59
N LEU A 181 27.51 2.05 -6.44
CA LEU A 181 26.78 1.11 -5.59
C LEU A 181 26.75 -0.31 -6.17
N GLY A 182 26.86 -0.47 -7.48
CA GLY A 182 26.93 -1.78 -8.14
C GLY A 182 28.09 -2.66 -7.68
N ILE A 183 29.13 -2.08 -7.05
CA ILE A 183 30.26 -2.84 -6.48
C ILE A 183 29.82 -3.61 -5.21
N TYR A 184 28.79 -3.14 -4.53
CA TYR A 184 28.34 -3.67 -3.23
C TYR A 184 27.17 -4.66 -3.34
N THR A 185 26.65 -4.91 -4.56
CA THR A 185 25.52 -5.82 -4.76
C THR A 185 25.61 -6.55 -6.08
N HIS A 186 25.10 -7.79 -6.10
CA HIS A 186 24.90 -8.56 -7.33
C HIS A 186 23.50 -8.35 -7.94
N GLN A 187 22.63 -7.63 -7.24
CA GLN A 187 21.28 -7.33 -7.73
C GLN A 187 21.32 -6.14 -8.70
N PRO A 188 20.55 -6.18 -9.78
CA PRO A 188 20.45 -5.04 -10.70
C PRO A 188 19.78 -3.86 -10.02
N LEU A 189 20.48 -2.73 -9.93
CA LEU A 189 19.95 -1.48 -9.41
C LEU A 189 19.22 -0.70 -10.52
N VAL A 190 18.10 -0.06 -10.16
CA VAL A 190 17.21 0.62 -11.12
C VAL A 190 17.26 2.12 -10.91
N ALA A 191 17.58 2.88 -11.98
CA ALA A 191 17.72 4.34 -11.93
C ALA A 191 16.47 5.06 -11.39
N LYS A 192 15.28 4.58 -11.74
CA LYS A 192 14.02 5.15 -11.22
C LYS A 192 13.93 5.02 -9.70
N ARG A 193 14.21 3.83 -9.16
CA ARG A 193 14.19 3.58 -7.71
C ARG A 193 15.25 4.37 -6.97
N MET A 194 16.44 4.50 -7.57
CA MET A 194 17.50 5.34 -7.02
C MET A 194 17.06 6.81 -6.96
N GLY A 195 16.43 7.33 -7.99
CA GLY A 195 15.89 8.70 -7.99
C GLY A 195 14.84 8.91 -6.91
N GLU A 196 13.97 7.93 -6.68
CA GLU A 196 12.97 7.94 -5.59
C GLU A 196 13.66 7.89 -4.21
N ALA A 197 14.68 7.04 -4.04
CA ALA A 197 15.47 6.94 -2.82
C ALA A 197 16.20 8.25 -2.48
N LEU A 198 16.87 8.86 -3.46
CA LEU A 198 17.55 10.15 -3.31
C LEU A 198 16.60 11.25 -2.86
N LYS A 199 15.43 11.31 -3.48
CA LYS A 199 14.39 12.29 -3.11
C LYS A 199 13.87 12.04 -1.68
N LYS A 200 13.64 10.77 -1.31
CA LYS A 200 13.13 10.40 0.02
C LYS A 200 14.13 10.72 1.13
N VAL A 201 15.42 10.49 0.90
CA VAL A 201 16.50 10.88 1.84
C VAL A 201 16.69 12.39 1.88
N GLY A 202 16.17 13.14 0.89
CA GLY A 202 16.24 14.60 0.84
C GLY A 202 17.52 15.13 0.18
N TYR A 203 18.10 14.37 -0.74
CA TYR A 203 19.11 14.89 -1.64
C TYR A 203 18.48 15.88 -2.63
N ILE A 204 19.21 16.95 -2.93
CA ILE A 204 18.73 18.02 -3.79
C ILE A 204 19.20 17.78 -5.22
N LYS A 205 18.27 17.77 -6.17
CA LYS A 205 18.60 17.70 -7.58
C LYS A 205 19.04 19.08 -8.07
N MET A 206 20.24 19.16 -8.65
CA MET A 206 20.80 20.38 -9.19
C MET A 206 21.03 20.26 -10.71
N ASN A 207 20.70 21.32 -11.47
CA ASN A 207 21.01 21.41 -12.89
C ASN A 207 22.32 22.15 -13.06
N LYS A 208 23.41 21.44 -13.32
CA LYS A 208 24.73 22.04 -13.56
C LYS A 208 25.27 21.62 -14.94
N ARG A 209 25.74 22.60 -15.71
CA ARG A 209 26.46 22.31 -16.96
C ARG A 209 27.82 21.68 -16.63
N ARG A 210 28.06 20.50 -17.15
CA ARG A 210 29.36 19.81 -17.08
C ARG A 210 29.86 19.63 -18.50
N ASN A 211 31.00 20.24 -18.84
CA ASN A 211 31.70 20.10 -20.13
C ASN A 211 30.81 20.19 -21.39
N GLY A 212 30.04 21.25 -21.53
CA GLY A 212 29.29 21.55 -22.75
C GLY A 212 27.91 20.95 -22.91
N GLY A 213 27.45 20.09 -22.00
CA GLY A 213 26.10 19.53 -21.95
C GLY A 213 25.36 19.90 -20.68
N GLN A 214 24.03 20.05 -20.75
CA GLN A 214 23.19 20.18 -19.57
C GLN A 214 22.86 18.76 -19.07
N GLN A 215 23.34 18.40 -17.89
CA GLN A 215 22.97 17.15 -17.22
C GLN A 215 22.26 17.51 -15.90
N ASP A 216 21.19 16.79 -15.62
CA ASP A 216 20.56 16.81 -14.31
C ASP A 216 21.48 16.07 -13.33
N ILE A 217 21.95 16.73 -12.31
CA ILE A 217 22.87 16.22 -11.30
C ILE A 217 22.14 16.21 -9.95
#